data_4a47f5beacd3025549026db96a267667
#
_entry.id   4a47f5beacd3025549026db96a267667
#
_cell.length_a   1.000
_cell.length_b   1.000
_cell.length_c   1.000
_cell.angle_alpha   90.00
_cell.angle_beta   90.00
_cell.angle_gamma   90.00
#
_symmetry.space_group_name_H-M   'P 1'
#
loop_
_entity.id
_entity.type
_entity.pdbx_description
1 polymer ?
#
loop_
_entity_poly.entity_id
_entity_poly.type
_entity_poly.pdbx_seq_one_letter_code
_entity_poly.pdbx_strand_id
1 'polypeptide(L)'
;MAKRIARLLASIALIVGSLLTFPAGVPTMIALWLAVHTALAWQGRAGWLPLAGCAVVIVVKRFDWPPGLWLLLAAMIVVGLLGRQVRHMSALPQRRLTWVMTSLLWLAWLEMAWEWHRDTHADHSVAPLDGRPVVCLGDSLTRNPPGGDYPAALAKLLTVPVVNLGRPGITSQKALALLPDLEKKRPQVVVIELGGNDFINDDSAIKTDSRAALKQNLERFILAARELRAEIVHFEVPRGFITDPYAGLERELAREYDLELVADTAVRNLVLYSPSGPIGVWTGGPYLSDDGLHPNARGDAYLAKRVAERLAGMYGRRILRP
;
A
#
# COMPACT_ATOMS: atom_id res chain seq x y z
N MET A 1 -3.45 32.77 23.78
CA MET A 1 -2.56 32.50 22.63
C MET A 1 -1.79 31.20 22.82
N ALA A 2 -1.05 30.98 23.90
CA ALA A 2 -0.23 29.79 24.15
C ALA A 2 -1.00 28.44 24.05
N LYS A 3 -2.20 28.30 24.62
CA LYS A 3 -3.02 27.10 24.53
C LYS A 3 -3.48 26.75 23.10
N ARG A 4 -3.64 27.77 22.20
CA ARG A 4 -3.98 27.53 20.79
C ARG A 4 -2.77 27.03 20.02
N ILE A 5 -1.59 27.63 20.26
CA ILE A 5 -0.32 27.23 19.64
C ILE A 5 0.04 25.80 20.07
N ALA A 6 -0.06 25.47 21.37
CA ALA A 6 0.21 24.12 21.86
C ALA A 6 -0.72 23.07 21.23
N ARG A 7 -2.01 23.38 21.03
CA ARG A 7 -2.95 22.47 20.34
C ARG A 7 -2.59 22.30 18.86
N LEU A 8 -2.20 23.37 18.18
CA LEU A 8 -1.77 23.30 16.79
C LEU A 8 -0.51 22.45 16.64
N LEU A 9 0.49 22.67 17.48
CA LEU A 9 1.73 21.88 17.50
C LEU A 9 1.46 20.39 17.82
N ALA A 10 0.62 20.11 18.81
CA ALA A 10 0.20 18.75 19.11
C ALA A 10 -0.51 18.07 17.94
N SER A 11 -1.35 18.82 17.22
CA SER A 11 -2.06 18.29 16.02
C SER A 11 -1.11 18.02 14.88
N ILE A 12 -0.16 18.93 14.62
CA ILE A 12 0.89 18.74 13.61
C ILE A 12 1.76 17.53 13.98
N ALA A 13 2.20 17.43 15.24
CA ALA A 13 2.98 16.30 15.71
C ALA A 13 2.23 14.97 15.58
N LEU A 14 0.91 14.96 15.81
CA LEU A 14 0.06 13.79 15.66
C LEU A 14 -0.10 13.40 14.17
N ILE A 15 -0.26 14.39 13.29
CA ILE A 15 -0.31 14.17 11.83
C ILE A 15 1.03 13.62 11.34
N VAL A 16 2.13 14.28 11.67
CA VAL A 16 3.47 13.84 11.29
C VAL A 16 3.78 12.47 11.89
N GLY A 17 3.47 12.25 13.18
CA GLY A 17 3.63 10.96 13.84
C GLY A 17 2.84 9.83 13.16
N SER A 18 1.58 10.07 12.78
CA SER A 18 0.75 9.07 12.09
C SER A 18 1.26 8.76 10.68
N LEU A 19 1.92 9.71 10.02
CA LEU A 19 2.53 9.49 8.71
C LEU A 19 3.86 8.73 8.80
N LEU A 20 4.65 8.97 9.86
CA LEU A 20 6.00 8.43 9.98
C LEU A 20 6.08 7.08 10.71
N THR A 21 5.17 6.80 11.65
CA THR A 21 5.39 5.72 12.63
C THR A 21 4.74 4.38 12.27
N PHE A 22 3.89 4.29 11.23
CA PHE A 22 3.15 3.06 10.99
C PHE A 22 3.37 2.46 9.60
N PRO A 23 3.87 1.20 9.55
CA PRO A 23 3.71 0.33 8.38
C PRO A 23 2.25 -0.15 8.23
N ALA A 24 1.36 0.21 9.16
CA ALA A 24 -0.05 -0.13 9.08
C ALA A 24 -0.71 0.54 7.86
N GLY A 25 -1.59 -0.21 7.22
CA GLY A 25 -2.34 0.26 6.05
C GLY A 25 -3.23 1.47 6.37
N VAL A 26 -3.70 2.10 5.31
CA VAL A 26 -4.61 3.26 5.36
C VAL A 26 -5.78 3.08 6.32
N PRO A 27 -6.47 1.91 6.37
CA PRO A 27 -7.59 1.71 7.27
C PRO A 27 -7.26 1.93 8.74
N THR A 28 -6.12 1.42 9.22
CA THR A 28 -5.71 1.55 10.62
C THR A 28 -5.45 3.00 11.00
N MET A 29 -4.78 3.75 10.12
CA MET A 29 -4.49 5.17 10.36
C MET A 29 -5.74 6.02 10.40
N ILE A 30 -6.70 5.78 9.50
CA ILE A 30 -7.98 6.45 9.50
C ILE A 30 -8.77 6.12 10.76
N ALA A 31 -8.77 4.82 11.20
CA ALA A 31 -9.41 4.43 12.44
C ALA A 31 -8.90 5.19 13.67
N LEU A 32 -7.57 5.41 13.75
CA LEU A 32 -6.99 6.22 14.84
C LEU A 32 -7.54 7.65 14.85
N TRP A 33 -7.63 8.30 13.68
CA TRP A 33 -8.20 9.65 13.59
C TRP A 33 -9.69 9.68 13.89
N LEU A 34 -10.45 8.67 13.45
CA LEU A 34 -11.88 8.54 13.82
C LEU A 34 -12.06 8.27 15.32
N ALA A 35 -11.16 7.52 15.95
CA ALA A 35 -11.18 7.34 17.41
C ALA A 35 -10.95 8.66 18.16
N VAL A 36 -10.00 9.51 17.68
CA VAL A 36 -9.81 10.86 18.20
C VAL A 36 -11.07 11.70 18.01
N HIS A 37 -11.71 11.65 16.83
CA HIS A 37 -12.98 12.33 16.58
C HIS A 37 -14.06 11.88 17.55
N THR A 38 -14.21 10.56 17.76
CA THR A 38 -15.17 9.96 18.69
C THR A 38 -14.94 10.41 20.12
N ALA A 39 -13.69 10.41 20.58
CA ALA A 39 -13.34 10.88 21.93
C ALA A 39 -13.66 12.37 22.14
N LEU A 40 -13.44 13.19 21.11
CA LEU A 40 -13.83 14.61 21.15
C LEU A 40 -15.34 14.79 21.11
N ALA A 41 -16.06 13.97 20.35
CA ALA A 41 -17.52 13.96 20.30
C ALA A 41 -18.13 13.59 21.65
N TRP A 42 -17.53 12.61 22.35
CA TRP A 42 -17.92 12.23 23.73
C TRP A 42 -17.83 13.42 24.69
N GLN A 43 -16.80 14.25 24.53
CA GLN A 43 -16.58 15.47 25.32
C GLN A 43 -17.43 16.67 24.85
N GLY A 44 -18.33 16.48 23.85
CA GLY A 44 -19.06 17.60 23.22
C GLY A 44 -18.18 18.54 22.38
N ARG A 45 -17.01 18.09 21.96
CA ARG A 45 -15.98 18.89 21.26
C ARG A 45 -15.69 18.40 19.84
N ALA A 46 -16.54 17.56 19.26
CA ALA A 46 -16.34 17.05 17.89
C ALA A 46 -16.03 18.19 16.92
N GLY A 47 -14.90 18.07 16.24
CA GLY A 47 -14.37 19.12 15.35
C GLY A 47 -13.87 18.58 14.03
N TRP A 48 -13.59 19.48 13.12
CA TRP A 48 -13.08 19.17 11.78
C TRP A 48 -11.63 18.66 11.76
N LEU A 49 -10.85 18.91 12.80
CA LEU A 49 -9.41 18.62 12.83
C LEU A 49 -9.08 17.13 12.66
N PRO A 50 -9.76 16.17 13.36
CA PRO A 50 -9.54 14.74 13.09
C PRO A 50 -9.92 14.34 11.67
N LEU A 51 -10.95 14.96 11.09
CA LEU A 51 -11.34 14.70 9.71
C LEU A 51 -10.29 15.21 8.71
N ALA A 52 -9.67 16.35 8.99
CA ALA A 52 -8.53 16.82 8.23
C ALA A 52 -7.33 15.85 8.34
N GLY A 53 -7.11 15.26 9.51
CA GLY A 53 -6.11 14.19 9.69
C GLY A 53 -6.40 12.96 8.81
N CYS A 54 -7.65 12.52 8.75
CA CYS A 54 -8.06 11.46 7.83
C CYS A 54 -7.77 11.84 6.37
N ALA A 55 -8.15 13.05 5.95
CA ALA A 55 -7.91 13.53 4.58
C ALA A 55 -6.42 13.55 4.23
N VAL A 56 -5.57 14.02 5.15
CA VAL A 56 -4.10 14.01 4.95
C VAL A 56 -3.57 12.59 4.79
N VAL A 57 -4.01 11.64 5.62
CA VAL A 57 -3.61 10.23 5.51
C VAL A 57 -4.02 9.67 4.15
N ILE A 58 -5.25 9.92 3.72
CA ILE A 58 -5.77 9.48 2.42
C ILE A 58 -4.89 10.03 1.29
N VAL A 59 -4.62 11.32 1.26
CA VAL A 59 -3.84 11.95 0.19
C VAL A 59 -2.39 11.49 0.19
N VAL A 60 -1.74 11.39 1.36
CA VAL A 60 -0.30 11.09 1.43
C VAL A 60 -0.01 9.59 1.26
N LYS A 61 -0.89 8.73 1.78
CA LYS A 61 -0.67 7.28 1.79
C LYS A 61 -1.38 6.55 0.65
N ARG A 62 -2.28 7.22 -0.07
CA ARG A 62 -3.19 6.54 -0.97
C ARG A 62 -3.61 7.41 -2.15
N PHE A 63 -3.29 6.98 -3.36
CA PHE A 63 -3.68 7.66 -4.60
C PHE A 63 -4.79 6.95 -5.39
N ASP A 64 -4.82 5.64 -5.41
CA ASP A 64 -5.94 4.90 -5.96
C ASP A 64 -7.05 4.78 -4.91
N TRP A 65 -8.29 4.94 -5.33
CA TRP A 65 -9.41 5.20 -4.45
C TRP A 65 -10.51 4.16 -4.64
N PRO A 66 -10.56 3.10 -3.83
CA PRO A 66 -11.67 2.16 -3.88
C PRO A 66 -12.99 2.86 -3.53
N PRO A 67 -14.14 2.34 -4.00
CA PRO A 67 -15.45 2.96 -3.78
C PRO A 67 -15.77 3.30 -2.32
N GLY A 68 -15.43 2.43 -1.38
CA GLY A 68 -15.63 2.69 0.05
C GLY A 68 -14.85 3.88 0.58
N LEU A 69 -13.71 4.21 0.01
CA LEU A 69 -12.95 5.41 0.35
C LEU A 69 -13.67 6.69 -0.11
N TRP A 70 -14.34 6.65 -1.25
CA TRP A 70 -15.19 7.75 -1.71
C TRP A 70 -16.40 7.95 -0.80
N LEU A 71 -16.99 6.84 -0.32
CA LEU A 71 -18.08 6.89 0.66
C LEU A 71 -17.61 7.55 1.96
N LEU A 72 -16.43 7.19 2.46
CA LEU A 72 -15.84 7.80 3.64
C LEU A 72 -15.61 9.30 3.46
N LEU A 73 -15.07 9.73 2.31
CA LEU A 73 -14.88 11.15 2.02
C LEU A 73 -16.19 11.91 1.95
N ALA A 74 -17.21 11.36 1.28
CA ALA A 74 -18.53 11.96 1.23
C ALA A 74 -19.11 12.12 2.64
N ALA A 75 -19.00 11.09 3.47
CA ALA A 75 -19.41 11.13 4.88
C ALA A 75 -18.66 12.22 5.66
N MET A 76 -17.33 12.36 5.46
CA MET A 76 -16.53 13.41 6.10
C MET A 76 -16.97 14.82 5.69
N ILE A 77 -17.27 15.05 4.42
CA ILE A 77 -17.76 16.33 3.91
C ILE A 77 -19.12 16.66 4.55
N VAL A 78 -20.04 15.71 4.54
CA VAL A 78 -21.38 15.86 5.15
C VAL A 78 -21.25 16.20 6.65
N VAL A 79 -20.43 15.46 7.39
CA VAL A 79 -20.16 15.72 8.81
C VAL A 79 -19.55 17.12 9.01
N GLY A 80 -18.62 17.53 8.18
CA GLY A 80 -17.99 18.85 8.25
C GLY A 80 -18.97 20.00 7.99
N LEU A 81 -19.87 19.84 7.04
CA LEU A 81 -20.90 20.83 6.70
C LEU A 81 -21.98 20.91 7.79
N LEU A 82 -22.57 19.78 8.16
CA LEU A 82 -23.61 19.73 9.17
C LEU A 82 -23.10 20.13 10.56
N GLY A 83 -21.85 19.84 10.88
CA GLY A 83 -21.24 20.23 12.15
C GLY A 83 -21.18 21.76 12.38
N ARG A 84 -21.26 22.56 11.33
CA ARG A 84 -21.42 24.03 11.43
C ARG A 84 -22.84 24.40 11.84
N GLN A 85 -23.85 23.75 11.29
CA GLN A 85 -25.26 24.03 11.58
C GLN A 85 -25.65 23.51 12.96
N VAL A 86 -25.15 22.36 13.36
CA VAL A 86 -25.39 21.74 14.68
C VAL A 86 -25.00 22.66 15.84
N ARG A 87 -24.01 23.52 15.67
CA ARG A 87 -23.56 24.47 16.72
C ARG A 87 -24.61 25.54 17.06
N HIS A 88 -25.61 25.73 16.22
CA HIS A 88 -26.69 26.71 16.42
C HIS A 88 -27.98 26.05 16.98
N MET A 89 -27.98 24.73 17.19
CA MET A 89 -29.12 23.99 17.69
C MET A 89 -29.08 23.86 19.23
N SER A 90 -30.23 23.56 19.86
CA SER A 90 -30.30 23.28 21.28
C SER A 90 -29.47 22.03 21.64
N ALA A 91 -28.94 21.98 22.88
CA ALA A 91 -27.92 21.00 23.29
C ALA A 91 -28.32 19.53 23.09
N LEU A 92 -29.58 19.15 23.27
CA LEU A 92 -30.06 17.77 23.15
C LEU A 92 -30.10 17.24 21.69
N PRO A 93 -30.73 17.95 20.75
CA PRO A 93 -30.66 17.55 19.33
C PRO A 93 -29.23 17.51 18.80
N GLN A 94 -28.40 18.47 19.22
CA GLN A 94 -27.00 18.59 18.86
C GLN A 94 -26.20 17.31 19.21
N ARG A 95 -26.36 16.81 20.42
CA ARG A 95 -25.65 15.61 20.87
C ARG A 95 -26.07 14.36 20.09
N ARG A 96 -27.38 14.17 19.87
CA ARG A 96 -27.89 13.05 19.07
C ARG A 96 -27.37 13.09 17.64
N LEU A 97 -27.41 14.24 17.01
CA LEU A 97 -26.94 14.41 15.64
C LEU A 97 -25.42 14.15 15.53
N THR A 98 -24.62 14.62 16.51
CA THR A 98 -23.17 14.31 16.54
C THR A 98 -22.92 12.80 16.59
N TRP A 99 -23.70 12.05 17.38
CA TRP A 99 -23.54 10.59 17.43
C TRP A 99 -23.95 9.90 16.13
N VAL A 100 -25.03 10.32 15.52
CA VAL A 100 -25.45 9.82 14.19
C VAL A 100 -24.33 10.07 13.16
N MET A 101 -23.78 11.27 13.13
CA MET A 101 -22.68 11.64 12.23
C MET A 101 -21.42 10.81 12.48
N THR A 102 -21.06 10.61 13.75
CA THR A 102 -19.90 9.75 14.11
C THR A 102 -20.14 8.30 13.72
N SER A 103 -21.36 7.79 13.89
CA SER A 103 -21.72 6.43 13.45
C SER A 103 -21.62 6.26 11.94
N LEU A 104 -22.07 7.23 11.16
CA LEU A 104 -21.93 7.21 9.69
C LEU A 104 -20.47 7.16 9.24
N LEU A 105 -19.58 7.89 9.91
CA LEU A 105 -18.16 7.83 9.63
C LEU A 105 -17.57 6.44 9.89
N TRP A 106 -17.96 5.81 11.00
CA TRP A 106 -17.49 4.45 11.30
C TRP A 106 -18.05 3.41 10.33
N LEU A 107 -19.32 3.54 9.90
CA LEU A 107 -19.90 2.65 8.89
C LEU A 107 -19.16 2.80 7.54
N ALA A 108 -18.91 4.03 7.10
CA ALA A 108 -18.16 4.28 5.87
C ALA A 108 -16.70 3.78 5.97
N TRP A 109 -16.09 3.89 7.16
CA TRP A 109 -14.77 3.31 7.41
C TRP A 109 -14.78 1.78 7.36
N LEU A 110 -15.80 1.12 7.92
CA LEU A 110 -15.94 -0.34 7.85
C LEU A 110 -16.03 -0.82 6.41
N GLU A 111 -16.83 -0.15 5.58
CA GLU A 111 -16.92 -0.44 4.15
C GLU A 111 -15.56 -0.30 3.45
N MET A 112 -14.88 0.83 3.64
CA MET A 112 -13.56 1.08 3.09
C MET A 112 -12.53 0.05 3.58
N ALA A 113 -12.56 -0.33 4.85
CA ALA A 113 -11.64 -1.31 5.43
C ALA A 113 -11.89 -2.72 4.89
N TRP A 114 -13.17 -3.06 4.68
CA TRP A 114 -13.57 -4.31 4.06
C TRP A 114 -13.08 -4.41 2.60
N GLU A 115 -13.31 -3.38 1.79
CA GLU A 115 -12.80 -3.32 0.42
C GLU A 115 -11.27 -3.41 0.39
N TRP A 116 -10.59 -2.66 1.27
CA TRP A 116 -9.13 -2.73 1.41
C TRP A 116 -8.66 -4.14 1.72
N HIS A 117 -9.33 -4.82 2.65
CA HIS A 117 -8.97 -6.19 3.01
C HIS A 117 -9.12 -7.12 1.80
N ARG A 118 -10.27 -7.06 1.14
CA ARG A 118 -10.56 -7.87 -0.06
C ARG A 118 -9.59 -7.61 -1.21
N ASP A 119 -9.15 -6.36 -1.39
CA ASP A 119 -8.24 -5.97 -2.46
C ASP A 119 -6.77 -6.33 -2.17
N THR A 120 -6.45 -6.67 -0.93
CA THR A 120 -5.06 -6.91 -0.50
C THR A 120 -4.80 -8.32 0.01
N HIS A 121 -5.83 -9.15 0.15
CA HIS A 121 -5.72 -10.53 0.63
C HIS A 121 -6.50 -11.46 -0.28
N ALA A 122 -5.92 -12.60 -0.59
CA ALA A 122 -6.60 -13.68 -1.27
C ALA A 122 -7.59 -14.39 -0.32
N ASP A 123 -8.76 -14.73 -0.84
CA ASP A 123 -9.82 -15.40 -0.06
C ASP A 123 -9.78 -16.93 -0.21
N HIS A 124 -9.05 -17.45 -1.21
CA HIS A 124 -8.96 -18.88 -1.42
C HIS A 124 -8.03 -19.59 -0.46
N SER A 125 -8.27 -20.87 -0.24
CA SER A 125 -7.37 -21.71 0.56
C SER A 125 -6.13 -22.06 -0.26
N VAL A 126 -4.94 -21.78 0.32
CA VAL A 126 -3.67 -22.12 -0.32
C VAL A 126 -3.27 -23.57 -0.11
N ALA A 127 -2.60 -24.17 -1.09
CA ALA A 127 -2.04 -25.49 -0.97
C ALA A 127 -0.97 -25.54 0.14
N PRO A 128 -0.80 -26.68 0.86
CA PRO A 128 0.25 -26.79 1.87
C PRO A 128 1.64 -26.53 1.31
N LEU A 129 2.55 -26.04 2.18
CA LEU A 129 3.96 -25.90 1.82
C LEU A 129 4.54 -27.26 1.41
N ASP A 130 5.14 -27.32 0.22
CA ASP A 130 5.74 -28.53 -0.36
C ASP A 130 7.26 -28.40 -0.58
N GLY A 131 7.86 -27.28 -0.16
CA GLY A 131 9.29 -27.02 -0.25
C GLY A 131 9.77 -26.46 -1.59
N ARG A 132 8.86 -26.27 -2.57
CA ARG A 132 9.18 -25.57 -3.81
C ARG A 132 9.56 -24.09 -3.52
N PRO A 133 10.33 -23.44 -4.41
CA PRO A 133 10.83 -22.09 -4.13
C PRO A 133 9.74 -21.03 -4.21
N VAL A 134 10.01 -19.93 -3.50
CA VAL A 134 9.42 -18.61 -3.80
C VAL A 134 10.28 -17.97 -4.90
N VAL A 135 9.67 -17.62 -6.03
CA VAL A 135 10.35 -16.94 -7.14
C VAL A 135 9.93 -15.48 -7.17
N CYS A 136 10.90 -14.57 -7.04
CA CYS A 136 10.70 -13.13 -7.14
C CYS A 136 11.03 -12.68 -8.57
N LEU A 137 10.06 -12.11 -9.25
CA LEU A 137 10.13 -11.60 -10.61
C LEU A 137 9.85 -10.10 -10.57
N GLY A 138 10.74 -9.30 -11.14
CA GLY A 138 10.59 -7.86 -11.07
C GLY A 138 11.70 -7.08 -11.77
N ASP A 139 11.73 -5.81 -11.52
CA ASP A 139 12.71 -4.90 -12.10
C ASP A 139 13.85 -4.54 -11.12
N SER A 140 14.26 -3.28 -11.07
CA SER A 140 15.34 -2.81 -10.21
C SER A 140 14.95 -2.73 -8.72
N LEU A 141 13.67 -2.71 -8.37
CA LEU A 141 13.23 -2.85 -6.97
C LEU A 141 13.39 -4.28 -6.47
N THR A 142 13.33 -5.27 -7.38
CA THR A 142 13.58 -6.68 -7.07
C THR A 142 15.07 -7.03 -7.10
N ARG A 143 15.86 -6.39 -7.97
CA ARG A 143 17.30 -6.62 -8.08
C ARG A 143 18.02 -5.32 -8.42
N ASN A 144 18.79 -4.80 -7.47
CA ASN A 144 19.55 -3.56 -7.63
C ASN A 144 21.05 -3.76 -7.34
N PRO A 145 21.87 -4.22 -8.30
CA PRO A 145 23.31 -4.20 -8.09
C PRO A 145 23.84 -2.73 -8.19
N PRO A 146 24.69 -2.24 -7.26
CA PRO A 146 25.41 -2.97 -6.22
C PRO A 146 24.74 -2.97 -4.84
N GLY A 147 23.53 -2.39 -4.68
CA GLY A 147 22.94 -2.13 -3.37
C GLY A 147 22.41 -3.35 -2.62
N GLY A 148 22.07 -4.42 -3.33
CA GLY A 148 21.43 -5.61 -2.77
C GLY A 148 20.09 -5.91 -3.45
N ASP A 149 19.34 -6.81 -2.87
CA ASP A 149 18.00 -7.16 -3.34
C ASP A 149 17.13 -7.66 -2.18
N TYR A 150 15.82 -7.32 -2.20
CA TYR A 150 14.91 -7.81 -1.18
C TYR A 150 14.73 -9.34 -1.22
N PRO A 151 14.82 -10.07 -2.36
CA PRO A 151 14.78 -11.54 -2.37
C PRO A 151 15.89 -12.19 -1.55
N ALA A 152 17.11 -11.64 -1.55
CA ALA A 152 18.18 -12.13 -0.69
C ALA A 152 17.89 -11.89 0.81
N ALA A 153 17.28 -10.75 1.15
CA ALA A 153 16.80 -10.49 2.50
C ALA A 153 15.63 -11.43 2.87
N LEU A 154 14.72 -11.70 1.94
CA LEU A 154 13.59 -12.62 2.12
C LEU A 154 14.06 -14.05 2.36
N ALA A 155 15.11 -14.52 1.66
CA ALA A 155 15.68 -15.84 1.85
C ALA A 155 16.18 -16.09 3.26
N LYS A 156 16.55 -15.03 3.99
CA LYS A 156 16.96 -15.13 5.41
C LYS A 156 15.76 -15.30 6.35
N LEU A 157 14.59 -14.94 5.92
CA LEU A 157 13.35 -15.01 6.71
C LEU A 157 12.55 -16.29 6.47
N LEU A 158 12.71 -16.94 5.31
CA LEU A 158 11.89 -18.08 4.91
C LEU A 158 12.58 -19.41 5.12
N THR A 159 11.77 -20.43 5.39
CA THR A 159 12.22 -21.84 5.47
C THR A 159 12.37 -22.50 4.09
N VAL A 160 11.76 -21.94 3.05
CA VAL A 160 11.82 -22.42 1.67
C VAL A 160 12.84 -21.61 0.84
N PRO A 161 13.40 -22.17 -0.25
CA PRO A 161 14.31 -21.46 -1.12
C PRO A 161 13.66 -20.21 -1.74
N VAL A 162 14.45 -19.16 -1.95
CA VAL A 162 14.04 -17.95 -2.69
C VAL A 162 14.92 -17.80 -3.92
N VAL A 163 14.32 -17.59 -5.07
CA VAL A 163 15.00 -17.41 -6.36
C VAL A 163 14.70 -16.01 -6.88
N ASN A 164 15.73 -15.26 -7.23
CA ASN A 164 15.61 -13.93 -7.81
C ASN A 164 15.72 -13.98 -9.34
N LEU A 165 14.64 -13.64 -10.05
CA LEU A 165 14.58 -13.43 -11.49
C LEU A 165 14.49 -11.95 -11.88
N GLY A 166 14.67 -11.03 -10.93
CA GLY A 166 14.64 -9.58 -11.16
C GLY A 166 15.73 -9.15 -12.16
N ARG A 167 15.39 -8.18 -13.01
CA ARG A 167 16.29 -7.57 -13.99
C ARG A 167 16.14 -6.04 -13.98
N PRO A 168 17.16 -5.29 -13.57
CA PRO A 168 17.12 -3.84 -13.56
C PRO A 168 16.70 -3.25 -14.91
N GLY A 169 15.84 -2.25 -14.89
CA GLY A 169 15.40 -1.52 -16.08
C GLY A 169 14.44 -2.30 -17.00
N ILE A 170 14.02 -3.50 -16.62
CA ILE A 170 13.12 -4.29 -17.46
C ILE A 170 11.69 -3.74 -17.41
N THR A 171 11.05 -3.63 -18.58
CA THR A 171 9.60 -3.39 -18.69
C THR A 171 8.83 -4.72 -18.61
N SER A 172 7.52 -4.66 -18.30
CA SER A 172 6.67 -5.84 -18.27
C SER A 172 6.69 -6.64 -19.58
N GLN A 173 6.68 -5.95 -20.72
CA GLN A 173 6.74 -6.57 -22.04
C GLN A 173 8.06 -7.36 -22.25
N LYS A 174 9.20 -6.78 -21.89
CA LYS A 174 10.50 -7.46 -22.00
C LYS A 174 10.62 -8.61 -21.00
N ALA A 175 9.99 -8.46 -19.82
CA ALA A 175 10.00 -9.47 -18.77
C ALA A 175 9.29 -10.77 -19.18
N LEU A 176 8.40 -10.76 -20.19
CA LEU A 176 7.78 -11.98 -20.72
C LEU A 176 8.79 -13.02 -21.20
N ALA A 177 10.01 -12.59 -21.59
CA ALA A 177 11.11 -13.50 -21.90
C ALA A 177 11.60 -14.33 -20.71
N LEU A 178 11.19 -13.99 -19.48
CA LEU A 178 11.52 -14.76 -18.26
C LEU A 178 10.52 -15.89 -17.96
N LEU A 179 9.41 -16.01 -18.68
CA LEU A 179 8.42 -17.05 -18.47
C LEU A 179 9.02 -18.48 -18.53
N PRO A 180 9.89 -18.84 -19.52
CA PRO A 180 10.52 -20.16 -19.53
C PRO A 180 11.43 -20.41 -18.31
N ASP A 181 12.06 -19.38 -17.76
CA ASP A 181 12.88 -19.50 -16.57
C ASP A 181 12.00 -19.67 -15.33
N LEU A 182 10.87 -18.99 -15.25
CA LEU A 182 9.86 -19.17 -14.22
C LEU A 182 9.34 -20.62 -14.19
N GLU A 183 8.97 -21.16 -15.35
CA GLU A 183 8.48 -22.53 -15.52
C GLU A 183 9.50 -23.57 -15.05
N LYS A 184 10.78 -23.41 -15.41
CA LYS A 184 11.87 -24.30 -14.97
C LYS A 184 12.03 -24.34 -13.45
N LYS A 185 11.73 -23.24 -12.76
CA LYS A 185 11.86 -23.16 -11.29
C LYS A 185 10.73 -23.86 -10.55
N ARG A 186 9.58 -24.10 -11.21
CA ARG A 186 8.41 -24.73 -10.59
C ARG A 186 8.06 -24.11 -9.24
N PRO A 187 7.81 -22.80 -9.16
CA PRO A 187 7.60 -22.11 -7.90
C PRO A 187 6.37 -22.64 -7.15
N GLN A 188 6.40 -22.54 -5.81
CA GLN A 188 5.20 -22.61 -5.00
C GLN A 188 4.54 -21.24 -4.87
N VAL A 189 5.34 -20.19 -4.88
CA VAL A 189 4.88 -18.81 -4.86
C VAL A 189 5.64 -18.00 -5.89
N VAL A 190 4.95 -17.14 -6.62
CA VAL A 190 5.54 -16.11 -7.46
C VAL A 190 5.27 -14.75 -6.85
N VAL A 191 6.33 -14.00 -6.57
CA VAL A 191 6.21 -12.58 -6.18
C VAL A 191 6.45 -11.74 -7.42
N ILE A 192 5.47 -10.94 -7.83
CA ILE A 192 5.52 -10.10 -9.04
C ILE A 192 5.68 -8.65 -8.63
N GLU A 193 6.75 -8.00 -9.10
CA GLU A 193 7.03 -6.59 -8.91
C GLU A 193 7.46 -6.01 -10.28
N LEU A 194 6.51 -5.53 -11.09
CA LEU A 194 6.74 -4.99 -12.44
C LEU A 194 5.82 -3.80 -12.72
N GLY A 195 6.23 -2.96 -13.66
CA GLY A 195 5.44 -1.85 -14.16
C GLY A 195 6.01 -0.47 -13.85
N GLY A 196 7.04 -0.39 -12.99
CA GLY A 196 7.76 0.85 -12.73
C GLY A 196 8.42 1.40 -14.00
N ASN A 197 9.16 0.54 -14.71
CA ASN A 197 9.82 0.91 -15.96
C ASN A 197 8.86 1.11 -17.13
N ASP A 198 7.69 0.51 -17.13
CA ASP A 198 6.65 0.78 -18.12
C ASP A 198 6.18 2.23 -18.03
N PHE A 199 6.06 2.75 -16.81
CA PHE A 199 5.70 4.14 -16.55
C PHE A 199 6.85 5.11 -16.89
N ILE A 200 8.09 4.79 -16.50
CA ILE A 200 9.26 5.67 -16.67
C ILE A 200 9.60 5.80 -18.17
N ASN A 201 9.50 4.70 -18.91
CA ASN A 201 9.88 4.66 -20.33
C ASN A 201 8.70 4.99 -21.28
N ASP A 202 7.55 5.37 -20.74
CA ASP A 202 6.40 5.73 -21.54
C ASP A 202 6.45 7.21 -21.94
N ASP A 203 6.94 7.46 -23.15
CA ASP A 203 6.99 8.79 -23.78
C ASP A 203 5.65 9.18 -24.45
N SER A 204 4.63 8.33 -24.40
CA SER A 204 3.34 8.59 -25.04
C SER A 204 2.56 9.68 -24.31
N ALA A 205 1.98 10.62 -25.09
CA ALA A 205 1.11 11.66 -24.54
C ALA A 205 -0.22 11.10 -23.98
N ILE A 206 -0.56 9.85 -24.33
CA ILE A 206 -1.79 9.15 -23.92
C ILE A 206 -1.39 7.82 -23.27
N LYS A 207 -1.26 7.82 -21.94
CA LYS A 207 -0.84 6.64 -21.16
C LYS A 207 -1.91 5.55 -20.99
N THR A 208 -3.09 5.68 -21.60
CA THR A 208 -4.17 4.68 -21.49
C THR A 208 -3.83 3.37 -22.17
N ASP A 209 -3.21 3.42 -23.36
CA ASP A 209 -2.83 2.21 -24.10
C ASP A 209 -1.70 1.45 -23.39
N SER A 210 -0.80 2.18 -22.76
CA SER A 210 0.29 1.61 -21.97
C SER A 210 -0.23 0.93 -20.69
N ARG A 211 -1.27 1.44 -20.05
CA ARG A 211 -1.94 0.78 -18.91
C ARG A 211 -2.56 -0.55 -19.32
N ALA A 212 -3.24 -0.57 -20.48
CA ALA A 212 -3.85 -1.80 -21.01
C ALA A 212 -2.77 -2.85 -21.36
N ALA A 213 -1.68 -2.42 -21.99
CA ALA A 213 -0.55 -3.30 -22.33
C ALA A 213 0.12 -3.86 -21.06
N LEU A 214 0.35 -3.02 -20.04
CA LEU A 214 0.87 -3.47 -18.76
C LEU A 214 -0.08 -4.50 -18.11
N LYS A 215 -1.39 -4.24 -18.08
CA LYS A 215 -2.38 -5.19 -17.57
C LYS A 215 -2.25 -6.55 -18.25
N GLN A 216 -2.26 -6.59 -19.58
CA GLN A 216 -2.13 -7.83 -20.34
C GLN A 216 -0.82 -8.58 -20.05
N ASN A 217 0.29 -7.86 -19.90
CA ASN A 217 1.57 -8.49 -19.60
C ASN A 217 1.56 -9.10 -18.19
N LEU A 218 1.03 -8.38 -17.20
CA LEU A 218 0.90 -8.89 -15.82
C LEU A 218 -0.05 -10.11 -15.77
N GLU A 219 -1.16 -10.09 -16.50
CA GLU A 219 -2.08 -11.23 -16.62
C GLU A 219 -1.38 -12.48 -17.16
N ARG A 220 -0.48 -12.33 -18.13
CA ARG A 220 0.30 -13.47 -18.65
C ARG A 220 1.18 -14.11 -17.58
N PHE A 221 1.80 -13.33 -16.70
CA PHE A 221 2.55 -13.88 -15.58
C PHE A 221 1.65 -14.55 -14.55
N ILE A 222 0.49 -13.94 -14.24
CA ILE A 222 -0.51 -14.49 -13.33
C ILE A 222 -1.00 -15.86 -13.84
N LEU A 223 -1.37 -15.93 -15.12
CA LEU A 223 -1.87 -17.17 -15.74
C LEU A 223 -0.77 -18.24 -15.78
N ALA A 224 0.45 -17.89 -16.17
CA ALA A 224 1.57 -18.84 -16.16
C ALA A 224 1.87 -19.37 -14.75
N ALA A 225 1.83 -18.51 -13.72
CA ALA A 225 2.00 -18.94 -12.34
C ALA A 225 0.89 -19.93 -11.91
N ARG A 226 -0.36 -19.67 -12.30
CA ARG A 226 -1.50 -20.57 -12.01
C ARG A 226 -1.39 -21.92 -12.71
N GLU A 227 -0.92 -21.98 -13.94
CA GLU A 227 -0.64 -23.23 -14.65
C GLU A 227 0.39 -24.08 -13.88
N LEU A 228 1.34 -23.44 -13.21
CA LEU A 228 2.31 -24.10 -12.34
C LEU A 228 1.77 -24.44 -10.94
N ARG A 229 0.50 -24.12 -10.66
CA ARG A 229 -0.13 -24.21 -9.34
C ARG A 229 0.65 -23.45 -8.28
N ALA A 230 1.14 -22.27 -8.65
CA ALA A 230 1.82 -21.35 -7.74
C ALA A 230 0.85 -20.29 -7.24
N GLU A 231 0.97 -19.96 -5.96
CA GLU A 231 0.31 -18.80 -5.37
C GLU A 231 1.02 -17.51 -5.82
N ILE A 232 0.33 -16.40 -5.74
CA ILE A 232 0.86 -15.13 -6.24
C ILE A 232 0.77 -14.05 -5.17
N VAL A 233 1.90 -13.39 -4.94
CA VAL A 233 1.99 -12.14 -4.18
C VAL A 233 2.36 -11.03 -5.16
N HIS A 234 1.48 -10.07 -5.35
CA HIS A 234 1.70 -8.97 -6.28
C HIS A 234 2.09 -7.69 -5.53
N PHE A 235 3.09 -6.98 -5.99
CA PHE A 235 3.38 -5.63 -5.50
C PHE A 235 2.54 -4.61 -6.25
N GLU A 236 1.89 -3.72 -5.51
CA GLU A 236 1.32 -2.50 -6.06
C GLU A 236 2.44 -1.45 -6.13
N VAL A 237 2.93 -1.19 -7.33
CA VAL A 237 4.07 -0.31 -7.56
C VAL A 237 3.61 1.14 -7.68
N PRO A 238 4.02 2.05 -6.78
CA PRO A 238 3.70 3.48 -6.91
C PRO A 238 4.55 4.10 -8.02
N ARG A 239 3.89 4.63 -9.07
CA ARG A 239 4.56 5.18 -10.26
C ARG A 239 4.58 6.69 -10.32
N GLY A 240 3.88 7.35 -9.45
CA GLY A 240 3.86 8.80 -9.34
C GLY A 240 3.60 9.27 -7.93
N PHE A 241 3.96 10.52 -7.62
CA PHE A 241 3.71 11.07 -6.30
C PHE A 241 2.32 11.75 -6.22
N ILE A 242 1.93 12.49 -7.26
CA ILE A 242 0.66 13.23 -7.32
C ILE A 242 -0.32 12.56 -8.27
N THR A 243 0.17 12.10 -9.42
CA THR A 243 -0.65 11.43 -10.42
C THR A 243 0.03 10.14 -10.85
N ASP A 244 -0.71 9.05 -10.76
CA ASP A 244 -0.30 7.75 -11.29
C ASP A 244 -1.39 7.30 -12.28
N PRO A 245 -1.12 7.33 -13.61
CA PRO A 245 -2.09 6.92 -14.62
C PRO A 245 -2.41 5.43 -14.59
N TYR A 246 -1.60 4.66 -13.87
CA TYR A 246 -1.78 3.21 -13.70
C TYR A 246 -2.30 2.86 -12.30
N ALA A 247 -2.67 3.87 -11.49
CA ALA A 247 -3.15 3.65 -10.14
C ALA A 247 -4.29 2.63 -10.09
N GLY A 248 -4.23 1.73 -9.12
CA GLY A 248 -5.24 0.69 -8.91
C GLY A 248 -5.17 -0.49 -9.87
N LEU A 249 -4.23 -0.53 -10.82
CA LEU A 249 -4.12 -1.64 -11.77
C LEU A 249 -3.85 -2.97 -11.06
N GLU A 250 -2.88 -3.00 -10.17
CA GLU A 250 -2.51 -4.20 -9.44
C GLU A 250 -3.61 -4.65 -8.46
N ARG A 251 -4.42 -3.71 -7.94
CA ARG A 251 -5.61 -4.04 -7.14
C ARG A 251 -6.73 -4.62 -7.98
N GLU A 252 -6.94 -4.05 -9.19
CA GLU A 252 -7.88 -4.61 -10.14
C GLU A 252 -7.53 -6.07 -10.43
N LEU A 253 -6.25 -6.36 -10.71
CA LEU A 253 -5.75 -7.71 -10.93
C LEU A 253 -5.86 -8.58 -9.66
N ALA A 254 -5.52 -8.04 -8.48
CA ALA A 254 -5.63 -8.77 -7.24
C ALA A 254 -7.07 -9.20 -6.95
N ARG A 255 -8.04 -8.32 -7.22
CA ARG A 255 -9.48 -8.64 -7.07
C ARG A 255 -9.97 -9.61 -8.14
N GLU A 256 -9.55 -9.43 -9.41
CA GLU A 256 -9.99 -10.25 -10.54
C GLU A 256 -9.45 -11.68 -10.43
N TYR A 257 -8.23 -11.82 -9.98
CA TYR A 257 -7.53 -13.10 -9.88
C TYR A 257 -7.35 -13.60 -8.44
N ASP A 258 -7.98 -12.99 -7.46
CA ASP A 258 -7.88 -13.38 -6.05
C ASP A 258 -6.43 -13.60 -5.60
N LEU A 259 -5.64 -12.50 -5.58
CA LEU A 259 -4.21 -12.51 -5.29
C LEU A 259 -3.90 -11.84 -3.96
N GLU A 260 -2.83 -12.27 -3.30
CA GLU A 260 -2.22 -11.50 -2.22
C GLU A 260 -1.52 -10.25 -2.76
N LEU A 261 -1.73 -9.10 -2.14
CA LEU A 261 -1.16 -7.83 -2.57
C LEU A 261 -0.28 -7.20 -1.48
N VAL A 262 0.94 -6.83 -1.83
CA VAL A 262 1.73 -5.86 -1.07
C VAL A 262 1.33 -4.48 -1.55
N ALA A 263 0.46 -3.82 -0.81
CA ALA A 263 -0.10 -2.52 -1.20
C ALA A 263 0.96 -1.43 -1.39
N ASP A 264 0.68 -0.46 -2.27
CA ASP A 264 1.57 0.65 -2.61
C ASP A 264 2.06 1.44 -1.39
N THR A 265 1.23 1.52 -0.35
CA THR A 265 1.60 2.17 0.91
C THR A 265 2.85 1.58 1.56
N ALA A 266 3.12 0.29 1.34
CA ALA A 266 4.34 -0.36 1.82
C ALA A 266 5.56 0.19 1.08
N VAL A 267 5.50 0.34 -0.24
CA VAL A 267 6.59 0.88 -1.06
C VAL A 267 6.76 2.39 -0.84
N ARG A 268 5.66 3.15 -0.79
CA ARG A 268 5.70 4.60 -0.47
C ARG A 268 6.33 4.91 0.88
N ASN A 269 6.21 4.01 1.85
CA ASN A 269 6.84 4.19 3.14
C ASN A 269 8.37 4.27 3.05
N LEU A 270 9.01 3.64 2.07
CA LEU A 270 10.46 3.78 1.85
C LEU A 270 10.83 5.24 1.61
N VAL A 271 10.08 5.93 0.75
CA VAL A 271 10.26 7.35 0.46
C VAL A 271 9.90 8.21 1.67
N LEU A 272 8.76 7.94 2.33
CA LEU A 272 8.31 8.71 3.49
C LEU A 272 9.23 8.57 4.70
N TYR A 273 9.88 7.41 4.88
CA TYR A 273 10.82 7.17 5.96
C TYR A 273 12.26 7.61 5.62
N SER A 274 12.48 8.06 4.40
CA SER A 274 13.77 8.56 3.92
C SER A 274 13.70 10.04 3.49
N PRO A 275 13.13 10.97 4.29
CA PRO A 275 13.06 12.36 3.90
C PRO A 275 14.45 12.98 4.02
N SER A 276 15.16 13.06 2.93
CA SER A 276 16.48 13.68 2.89
C SER A 276 16.54 14.79 1.84
N GLY A 277 16.02 15.95 2.16
CA GLY A 277 16.08 17.14 1.31
C GLY A 277 14.79 17.50 0.60
N PRO A 278 14.76 18.58 -0.19
CA PRO A 278 13.60 19.01 -0.96
C PRO A 278 13.20 17.94 -1.99
N ILE A 279 11.91 17.89 -2.31
CA ILE A 279 11.37 17.03 -3.38
C ILE A 279 12.18 17.27 -4.66
N GLY A 280 12.79 16.20 -5.21
CA GLY A 280 13.66 16.25 -6.40
C GLY A 280 15.17 16.30 -6.10
N VAL A 281 15.58 16.38 -4.84
CA VAL A 281 16.98 16.27 -4.38
C VAL A 281 17.05 15.21 -3.28
N TRP A 282 16.62 14.00 -3.61
CA TRP A 282 16.71 12.87 -2.71
C TRP A 282 18.13 12.34 -2.72
N THR A 283 18.90 12.68 -1.72
CA THR A 283 20.18 12.05 -1.42
C THR A 283 19.93 11.02 -0.34
N GLY A 284 20.51 9.85 -0.47
CA GLY A 284 20.35 8.67 0.35
C GLY A 284 19.73 8.88 1.73
N GLY A 285 18.66 8.18 1.97
CA GLY A 285 17.94 8.22 3.24
C GLY A 285 18.12 6.93 4.03
N PRO A 286 17.44 6.78 5.20
CA PRO A 286 17.52 5.56 6.00
C PRO A 286 17.18 4.27 5.25
N TYR A 287 16.35 4.34 4.19
CA TYR A 287 15.81 3.19 3.45
C TYR A 287 16.11 3.21 1.95
N LEU A 288 16.60 4.34 1.41
CA LEU A 288 16.92 4.49 0.00
C LEU A 288 18.42 4.65 -0.21
N SER A 289 18.89 4.22 -1.37
CA SER A 289 20.22 4.47 -1.88
C SER A 289 20.42 5.94 -2.23
N ASP A 290 21.65 6.34 -2.58
CA ASP A 290 22.00 7.73 -2.89
C ASP A 290 21.26 8.29 -4.11
N ASP A 291 20.72 7.43 -4.97
CA ASP A 291 19.88 7.82 -6.11
C ASP A 291 18.46 8.27 -5.71
N GLY A 292 18.07 8.05 -4.44
CA GLY A 292 16.76 8.44 -3.93
C GLY A 292 15.58 7.65 -4.49
N LEU A 293 15.83 6.60 -5.25
CA LEU A 293 14.84 5.76 -5.89
C LEU A 293 14.91 4.30 -5.41
N HIS A 294 16.08 3.70 -5.46
CA HIS A 294 16.26 2.30 -5.14
C HIS A 294 16.42 2.06 -3.64
N PRO A 295 15.87 0.96 -3.10
CA PRO A 295 16.10 0.59 -1.72
C PRO A 295 17.59 0.37 -1.42
N ASN A 296 18.04 0.75 -0.24
CA ASN A 296 19.29 0.28 0.35
C ASN A 296 19.05 -1.01 1.14
N ALA A 297 20.06 -1.58 1.77
CA ALA A 297 19.93 -2.83 2.54
C ALA A 297 18.82 -2.81 3.61
N ARG A 298 18.52 -1.65 4.21
CA ARG A 298 17.40 -1.49 5.17
C ARG A 298 16.06 -1.46 4.45
N GLY A 299 16.00 -0.82 3.29
CA GLY A 299 14.82 -0.82 2.42
C GLY A 299 14.50 -2.22 1.91
N ASP A 300 15.51 -2.96 1.45
CA ASP A 300 15.39 -4.36 1.04
C ASP A 300 14.85 -5.24 2.17
N ALA A 301 15.40 -5.11 3.38
CA ALA A 301 14.91 -5.82 4.55
C ALA A 301 13.46 -5.45 4.90
N TYR A 302 13.07 -4.20 4.71
CA TYR A 302 11.71 -3.75 4.91
C TYR A 302 10.75 -4.38 3.89
N LEU A 303 11.06 -4.37 2.59
CA LEU A 303 10.25 -5.00 1.54
C LEU A 303 10.15 -6.51 1.75
N ALA A 304 11.27 -7.16 2.05
CA ALA A 304 11.31 -8.60 2.38
C ALA A 304 10.37 -8.94 3.53
N LYS A 305 10.34 -8.11 4.57
CA LYS A 305 9.41 -8.28 5.69
C LYS A 305 7.95 -8.15 5.26
N ARG A 306 7.62 -7.23 4.36
CA ARG A 306 6.23 -7.09 3.85
C ARG A 306 5.79 -8.33 3.07
N VAL A 307 6.67 -8.88 2.21
CA VAL A 307 6.39 -10.14 1.52
C VAL A 307 6.26 -11.30 2.52
N ALA A 308 7.19 -11.42 3.47
CA ALA A 308 7.15 -12.46 4.49
C ALA A 308 5.86 -12.43 5.34
N GLU A 309 5.32 -11.25 5.64
CA GLU A 309 4.04 -11.08 6.34
C GLU A 309 2.86 -11.60 5.51
N ARG A 310 2.84 -11.36 4.18
CA ARG A 310 1.83 -11.92 3.29
C ARG A 310 1.91 -13.45 3.25
N LEU A 311 3.12 -13.97 3.07
CA LEU A 311 3.35 -15.41 3.07
C LEU A 311 2.98 -16.06 4.41
N ALA A 312 3.23 -15.38 5.53
CA ALA A 312 2.83 -15.87 6.84
C ALA A 312 1.29 -15.83 7.03
N GLY A 313 0.59 -14.88 6.40
CA GLY A 313 -0.87 -14.87 6.32
C GLY A 313 -1.39 -16.11 5.60
N MET A 314 -0.80 -16.45 4.46
CA MET A 314 -1.20 -17.60 3.61
C MET A 314 -0.84 -18.95 4.24
N TYR A 315 0.38 -19.12 4.74
CA TYR A 315 0.92 -20.41 5.14
C TYR A 315 1.08 -20.59 6.65
N GLY A 316 0.77 -19.56 7.43
CA GLY A 316 1.08 -19.54 8.87
C GLY A 316 2.57 -19.32 9.15
N ARG A 317 2.93 -19.27 10.44
CA ARG A 317 4.32 -19.02 10.87
C ARG A 317 5.34 -20.08 10.43
N ARG A 318 4.90 -21.26 10.01
CA ARG A 318 5.78 -22.35 9.58
C ARG A 318 6.62 -22.03 8.34
N ILE A 319 6.21 -21.06 7.53
CA ILE A 319 7.00 -20.57 6.39
C ILE A 319 8.18 -19.70 6.83
N LEU A 320 8.12 -19.12 8.03
CA LEU A 320 9.17 -18.26 8.57
C LEU A 320 10.20 -19.09 9.33
N ARG A 321 11.45 -18.67 9.24
CA ARG A 321 12.51 -19.20 10.12
C ARG A 321 12.28 -18.73 11.55
N PRO A 322 12.63 -19.56 12.55
CA PRO A 322 12.53 -19.20 13.95
C PRO A 322 13.42 -18.01 14.34
#